data_3b172b143f53a7ff35bdd8a1ef571fdc
#
_entry.id   3b172b143f53a7ff35bdd8a1ef571fdc
#
_cell.length_a   1.000
_cell.length_b   1.000
_cell.length_c   1.000
_cell.angle_alpha   90.00
_cell.angle_beta   90.00
_cell.angle_gamma   90.00
#
_symmetry.space_group_name_H-M   'P 1'
#
loop_
_entity.id
_entity.type
_entity.pdbx_description
1 polymer ?
#
loop_
_entity_poly.entity_id
_entity_poly.type
_entity_poly.pdbx_seq_one_letter_code
_entity_poly.pdbx_strand_id
1 'polypeptide(L)'
;MTYFVLIIVALAGIVLGMYIARRNGNGFIAEQSAKKAENKQKILAFMQTNGKIQNNDVEKLTGVSNATAERYLDELEKEGKLTQHGTIGQSVFYTPK
;
A
#
# COMPACT_ATOMS: atom_id res chain seq x y z
N MET A 1 16.29 -14.85 17.78
CA MET A 1 15.46 -15.60 16.82
C MET A 1 14.07 -15.94 17.34
N THR A 2 13.92 -16.24 18.63
CA THR A 2 12.62 -16.58 19.22
C THR A 2 11.61 -15.43 19.11
N TYR A 3 12.08 -14.19 19.21
CA TYR A 3 11.24 -13.00 19.09
C TYR A 3 10.72 -12.77 17.67
N PHE A 4 11.51 -13.15 16.68
CA PHE A 4 11.12 -13.00 15.27
C PHE A 4 9.92 -13.88 14.93
N VAL A 5 9.92 -15.11 15.42
CA VAL A 5 8.81 -16.05 15.19
C VAL A 5 7.55 -15.56 15.89
N LEU A 6 7.67 -15.04 17.12
CA LEU A 6 6.53 -14.50 17.85
C LEU A 6 5.92 -13.28 17.16
N ILE A 7 6.74 -12.39 16.62
CA ILE A 7 6.28 -11.22 15.89
C ILE A 7 5.57 -11.62 14.61
N ILE A 8 6.11 -12.58 13.86
CA ILE A 8 5.50 -13.08 12.63
C ILE A 8 4.16 -13.74 12.92
N VAL A 9 4.06 -14.53 13.96
CA VAL A 9 2.81 -15.19 14.37
C VAL A 9 1.77 -14.16 14.80
N ALA A 10 2.17 -13.15 15.57
CA ALA A 10 1.29 -12.06 15.98
C ALA A 10 0.75 -11.27 14.79
N LEU A 11 1.62 -10.92 13.85
CA LEU A 11 1.24 -10.21 12.62
C LEU A 11 0.30 -11.06 11.76
N ALA A 12 0.58 -12.33 11.60
CA ALA A 12 -0.28 -13.25 10.86
C ALA A 12 -1.67 -13.36 11.52
N GLY A 13 -1.72 -13.41 12.85
CA GLY A 13 -2.97 -13.45 13.59
C GLY A 13 -3.80 -12.19 13.40
N ILE A 14 -3.16 -11.03 13.44
CA ILE A 14 -3.83 -9.73 13.23
C ILE A 14 -4.39 -9.65 11.80
N VAL A 15 -3.61 -10.02 10.80
CA VAL A 15 -4.05 -10.01 9.40
C VAL A 15 -5.21 -10.97 9.19
N LEU A 16 -5.13 -12.16 9.76
CA LEU A 16 -6.21 -13.15 9.66
C LEU A 16 -7.48 -12.68 10.36
N GLY A 17 -7.36 -12.09 11.54
CA GLY A 17 -8.48 -11.52 12.27
C GLY A 17 -9.16 -10.40 11.51
N MET A 18 -8.39 -9.51 10.91
CA MET A 18 -8.92 -8.43 10.07
C MET A 18 -9.60 -8.97 8.82
N TYR A 19 -9.05 -10.01 8.21
CA TYR A 19 -9.64 -10.65 7.04
C TYR A 19 -11.01 -11.27 7.38
N ILE A 20 -11.11 -11.98 8.47
CA ILE A 20 -12.36 -12.61 8.91
C ILE A 20 -13.40 -11.54 9.26
N ALA A 21 -13.02 -10.49 9.98
CA ALA A 21 -13.90 -9.39 10.33
C ALA A 21 -14.45 -8.68 9.10
N ARG A 22 -13.62 -8.48 8.08
CA ARG A 22 -14.03 -7.86 6.82
C ARG A 22 -14.97 -8.74 6.01
N ARG A 23 -14.78 -10.05 6.07
CA ARG A 23 -15.63 -11.00 5.35
C ARG A 23 -17.07 -11.01 5.87
N ASN A 24 -17.25 -10.68 7.14
CA ASN A 24 -18.58 -10.61 7.78
C ASN A 24 -19.24 -9.23 7.66
N GLY A 25 -18.54 -8.24 7.07
CA GLY A 25 -19.07 -6.90 6.85
C GLY A 25 -19.79 -6.78 5.51
N ASN A 26 -20.28 -5.57 5.21
CA ASN A 26 -20.91 -5.26 3.93
C ASN A 26 -19.93 -5.54 2.78
N GLY A 27 -20.18 -6.57 1.99
CA GLY A 27 -19.25 -7.13 1.02
C GLY A 27 -18.65 -6.13 0.05
N PHE A 28 -19.41 -5.12 -0.38
CA PHE A 28 -18.94 -4.14 -1.36
C PHE A 28 -17.84 -3.22 -0.78
N ILE A 29 -18.06 -2.68 0.40
CA ILE A 29 -17.10 -1.80 1.06
C ILE A 29 -15.86 -2.58 1.49
N ALA A 30 -16.05 -3.81 1.97
CA ALA A 30 -14.95 -4.69 2.35
C ALA A 30 -14.06 -5.05 1.16
N GLU A 31 -14.64 -5.30 -0.02
CA GLU A 31 -13.88 -5.60 -1.23
C GLU A 31 -13.02 -4.41 -1.66
N GLN A 32 -13.56 -3.20 -1.67
CA GLN A 32 -12.82 -2.01 -2.03
C GLN A 32 -11.68 -1.74 -1.05
N SER A 33 -11.93 -1.89 0.24
CA SER A 33 -10.91 -1.70 1.27
C SER A 33 -9.80 -2.75 1.19
N ALA A 34 -10.17 -4.01 0.93
CA ALA A 34 -9.21 -5.09 0.77
C ALA A 34 -8.34 -4.89 -0.46
N LYS A 35 -8.94 -4.47 -1.58
CA LYS A 35 -8.21 -4.20 -2.82
C LYS A 35 -7.27 -3.01 -2.66
N LYS A 36 -7.71 -1.96 -1.98
CA LYS A 36 -6.89 -0.80 -1.67
C LYS A 36 -5.67 -1.18 -0.83
N ALA A 37 -5.88 -1.97 0.21
CA ALA A 37 -4.80 -2.45 1.07
C ALA A 37 -3.82 -3.32 0.28
N GLU A 38 -4.31 -4.22 -0.57
CA GLU A 38 -3.49 -5.05 -1.45
C GLU A 38 -2.65 -4.19 -2.40
N ASN A 39 -3.27 -3.20 -3.03
CA ASN A 39 -2.58 -2.30 -3.95
C ASN A 39 -1.51 -1.49 -3.24
N LYS A 40 -1.77 -1.01 -2.03
CA LYS A 40 -0.77 -0.30 -1.22
C LYS A 40 0.42 -1.20 -0.89
N GLN A 41 0.18 -2.47 -0.59
CA GLN A 41 1.25 -3.43 -0.33
C GLN A 41 2.11 -3.66 -1.57
N LYS A 42 1.49 -3.74 -2.75
CA LYS A 42 2.22 -3.86 -4.02
C LYS A 42 3.12 -2.66 -4.26
N ILE A 43 2.62 -1.46 -3.96
CA ILE A 43 3.37 -0.22 -4.09
C ILE A 43 4.60 -0.23 -3.17
N LEU A 44 4.42 -0.61 -1.92
CA LEU A 44 5.52 -0.66 -0.95
C LEU A 44 6.57 -1.70 -1.34
N ALA A 45 6.14 -2.87 -1.79
CA ALA A 45 7.04 -3.92 -2.25
C ALA A 45 7.85 -3.48 -3.47
N PHE A 46 7.20 -2.81 -4.42
CA PHE A 46 7.86 -2.27 -5.61
C PHE A 46 8.94 -1.26 -5.22
N MET A 47 8.64 -0.37 -4.29
CA MET A 47 9.59 0.64 -3.84
C MET A 47 10.79 0.05 -3.12
N GLN A 48 10.58 -0.98 -2.32
CA GLN A 48 11.68 -1.65 -1.63
C GLN A 48 12.66 -2.27 -2.62
N THR A 49 12.15 -2.75 -3.75
CA THR A 49 12.97 -3.35 -4.80
C THR A 49 13.64 -2.29 -5.68
N ASN A 50 12.92 -1.24 -6.05
CA ASN A 50 13.36 -0.25 -7.04
C ASN A 50 13.87 1.06 -6.45
N GLY A 51 13.57 1.33 -5.19
CA GLY A 51 14.01 2.53 -4.47
C GLY A 51 13.18 3.77 -4.71
N LYS A 52 12.32 3.79 -5.73
CA LYS A 52 11.42 4.90 -6.02
C LYS A 52 10.21 4.42 -6.81
N ILE A 53 9.14 5.22 -6.77
CA ILE A 53 7.93 4.94 -7.54
C ILE A 53 7.30 6.25 -8.02
N GLN A 54 6.71 6.21 -9.21
CA GLN A 54 5.95 7.31 -9.80
C GLN A 54 4.50 6.88 -10.02
N ASN A 55 3.61 7.84 -10.31
CA ASN A 55 2.21 7.55 -10.62
C ASN A 55 2.05 6.51 -11.72
N ASN A 56 2.85 6.64 -12.78
CA ASN A 56 2.81 5.70 -13.91
C ASN A 56 3.13 4.27 -13.47
N ASP A 57 4.04 4.11 -12.54
CA ASP A 57 4.41 2.80 -12.01
C ASP A 57 3.24 2.19 -11.24
N VAL A 58 2.55 3.00 -10.46
CA VAL A 58 1.36 2.56 -9.71
C VAL A 58 0.24 2.13 -10.66
N GLU A 59 -0.01 2.92 -11.71
CA GLU A 59 -1.01 2.57 -12.72
C GLU A 59 -0.73 1.22 -13.37
N LYS A 60 0.50 0.97 -13.75
CA LYS A 60 0.92 -0.30 -14.36
C LYS A 60 0.86 -1.46 -13.36
N LEU A 61 1.25 -1.20 -12.14
CA LEU A 61 1.36 -2.23 -11.10
C LEU A 61 -0.02 -2.68 -10.60
N THR A 62 -0.94 -1.75 -10.44
CA THR A 62 -2.24 -2.00 -9.81
C THR A 62 -3.43 -1.92 -10.77
N GLY A 63 -3.23 -1.38 -11.95
CA GLY A 63 -4.30 -1.23 -12.94
C GLY A 63 -5.32 -0.14 -12.62
N VAL A 64 -4.98 0.79 -11.73
CA VAL A 64 -5.88 1.88 -11.35
C VAL A 64 -5.64 3.12 -12.21
N SER A 65 -6.59 4.07 -12.17
CA SER A 65 -6.46 5.34 -12.87
C SER A 65 -5.37 6.22 -12.23
N ASN A 66 -4.93 7.24 -12.96
CA ASN A 66 -3.96 8.21 -12.48
C ASN A 66 -4.42 8.88 -11.18
N ALA A 67 -5.67 9.30 -11.12
CA ALA A 67 -6.22 9.95 -9.92
C ALA A 67 -6.19 9.02 -8.71
N THR A 68 -6.50 7.75 -8.91
CA THR A 68 -6.47 6.74 -7.83
C THR A 68 -5.03 6.45 -7.40
N ALA A 69 -4.11 6.38 -8.37
CA ALA A 69 -2.69 6.19 -8.08
C ALA A 69 -2.14 7.33 -7.20
N GLU A 70 -2.46 8.57 -7.55
CA GLU A 70 -2.08 9.74 -6.73
C GLU A 70 -2.64 9.65 -5.31
N ARG A 71 -3.89 9.22 -5.19
CA ARG A 71 -4.54 9.08 -3.90
C ARG A 71 -3.84 8.04 -3.03
N TYR A 72 -3.48 6.91 -3.59
CA TYR A 72 -2.76 5.87 -2.86
C TYR A 72 -1.40 6.36 -2.37
N LEU A 73 -0.66 7.04 -3.24
CA LEU A 73 0.65 7.60 -2.89
C LEU A 73 0.54 8.68 -1.82
N ASP A 74 -0.45 9.57 -1.94
CA ASP A 74 -0.71 10.60 -0.95
C ASP A 74 -1.07 10.01 0.42
N GLU A 75 -1.92 9.00 0.43
CA GLU A 75 -2.29 8.31 1.66
C GLU A 75 -1.09 7.62 2.33
N LEU A 76 -0.24 6.96 1.54
CA LEU A 76 0.96 6.33 2.06
C LEU A 76 1.95 7.35 2.62
N GLU A 77 2.06 8.52 1.98
CA GLU A 77 2.87 9.61 2.50
C GLU A 77 2.33 10.10 3.84
N LYS A 78 1.03 10.32 3.96
CA LYS A 78 0.40 10.72 5.21
C LYS A 78 0.55 9.69 6.32
N GLU A 79 0.59 8.42 5.96
CA GLU A 79 0.85 7.33 6.90
C GLU A 79 2.31 7.25 7.33
N GLY A 80 3.18 8.09 6.77
CA GLY A 80 4.59 8.12 7.09
C GLY A 80 5.42 7.01 6.46
N LYS A 81 4.93 6.39 5.40
CA LYS A 81 5.61 5.28 4.71
C LYS A 81 6.40 5.73 3.49
N LEU A 82 6.08 6.89 2.94
CA LEU A 82 6.70 7.44 1.75
C LEU A 82 7.13 8.89 1.97
N THR A 83 8.10 9.32 1.17
CA THR A 83 8.48 10.72 1.06
C THR A 83 8.33 11.15 -0.40
N GLN A 84 7.57 12.23 -0.62
CA GLN A 84 7.40 12.82 -1.94
C GLN A 84 8.59 13.71 -2.30
N HIS A 85 9.06 13.57 -3.54
CA HIS A 85 10.11 14.41 -4.10
C HIS A 85 9.57 15.08 -5.38
N GLY A 86 9.79 16.38 -5.49
CA GLY A 86 9.25 17.17 -6.60
C GLY A 86 7.86 17.71 -6.30
N THR A 87 7.43 18.68 -7.10
CA THR A 87 6.16 19.40 -6.88
C THR A 87 5.27 19.45 -8.11
N ILE A 88 5.79 19.14 -9.30
CA ILE A 88 5.08 19.35 -10.55
C ILE A 88 5.20 18.14 -11.48
N GLY A 89 4.04 17.59 -11.84
CA GLY A 89 3.87 16.70 -12.97
C GLY A 89 4.71 15.43 -12.95
N GLN A 90 5.34 15.13 -14.05
CA GLN A 90 6.07 13.88 -14.26
C GLN A 90 7.39 13.80 -13.46
N SER A 91 7.85 14.91 -12.92
CA SER A 91 9.06 14.92 -12.09
C SER A 91 8.81 14.48 -10.65
N VAL A 92 7.56 14.31 -10.26
CA VAL A 92 7.21 13.85 -8.91
C VAL A 92 7.47 12.35 -8.79
N PHE A 93 8.21 11.97 -7.77
CA PHE A 93 8.43 10.57 -7.43
C PHE A 93 8.43 10.40 -5.92
N TYR A 94 8.29 9.17 -5.47
CA TYR A 94 8.21 8.83 -4.04
C TYR A 94 9.28 7.82 -3.69
N THR A 95 9.85 7.97 -2.50
CA THR A 95 10.85 7.02 -1.98
C THR A 95 10.38 6.47 -0.64
N PRO A 96 10.86 5.28 -0.23
CA PRO A 96 10.56 4.75 1.10
C PRO A 96 11.10 5.69 2.18
N LYS A 97 10.32 5.85 3.21
CA LYS A 97 10.71 6.72 4.33
C LYS A 97 11.52 5.96 5.36
#